data_8bfe4b053d4dc772df9be8fc0fcfb7ec
#
_entry.id   8bfe4b053d4dc772df9be8fc0fcfb7ec
#
_cell.length_a   1.000
_cell.length_b   1.000
_cell.length_c   1.000
_cell.angle_alpha   90.00
_cell.angle_beta   90.00
_cell.angle_gamma   90.00
#
_symmetry.space_group_name_H-M   'P 1'
#
loop_
_entity.id
_entity.type
_entity.pdbx_description
1 polymer ?
#
loop_
_entity_poly.entity_id
_entity_poly.type
_entity_poly.pdbx_seq_one_letter_code
_entity_poly.pdbx_strand_id
1 'polypeptide(L)'
;MSVKKNIATIYRVINRLIYRAKIDDSERIYPLNNAFGYNRGTPIDRYYIKKALDSYSEYIKGKTLEVGDDKYTKQFGLDDTESFILSYIQSDLKNTVVGDLTNYSTLKNYKFDTFICTQTLNFIYDFKAAINTSYKLLNEGGYFIGTVASVSNISKYDNSRWGDYWRFTHSSIERSLSDEGFTII
;
A
#
# COMPACT_ATOMS: atom_id res chain seq x y z
N MET A 1 6.94 -26.32 -7.58
CA MET A 1 6.18 -25.07 -7.79
C MET A 1 4.94 -25.35 -8.61
N SER A 2 3.81 -25.19 -8.04
CA SER A 2 2.62 -26.02 -7.96
C SER A 2 1.63 -25.91 -9.12
N VAL A 3 1.01 -27.04 -9.50
CA VAL A 3 -0.17 -27.20 -10.39
C VAL A 3 -1.27 -26.16 -10.09
N LYS A 4 -1.47 -25.78 -8.83
CA LYS A 4 -2.40 -24.71 -8.41
C LYS A 4 -2.11 -23.34 -9.05
N LYS A 5 -0.83 -23.00 -9.29
CA LYS A 5 -0.44 -21.72 -9.92
C LYS A 5 -0.79 -21.71 -11.42
N ASN A 6 -0.67 -22.85 -12.07
CA ASN A 6 -1.01 -22.99 -13.49
C ASN A 6 -2.53 -22.96 -13.71
N ILE A 7 -3.31 -23.58 -12.83
CA ILE A 7 -4.79 -23.58 -12.89
C ILE A 7 -5.31 -22.14 -12.70
N ALA A 8 -4.78 -21.40 -11.73
CA ALA A 8 -5.17 -20.01 -11.52
C ALA A 8 -4.83 -19.11 -12.72
N THR A 9 -3.72 -19.38 -13.41
CA THR A 9 -3.31 -18.64 -14.60
C THR A 9 -4.23 -18.96 -15.79
N ILE A 10 -4.55 -20.23 -16.01
CA ILE A 10 -5.49 -20.65 -17.06
C ILE A 10 -6.88 -20.05 -16.82
N TYR A 11 -7.38 -20.09 -15.58
CA TYR A 11 -8.66 -19.50 -15.20
C TYR A 11 -8.69 -17.99 -15.47
N ARG A 12 -7.60 -17.26 -15.18
CA ARG A 12 -7.48 -15.83 -15.49
C ARG A 12 -7.52 -15.54 -16.98
N VAL A 13 -6.84 -16.35 -17.80
CA VAL A 13 -6.83 -16.21 -19.26
C VAL A 13 -8.22 -16.46 -19.84
N ILE A 14 -8.89 -17.52 -19.41
CA ILE A 14 -10.26 -17.86 -19.85
C ILE A 14 -11.24 -16.75 -19.45
N ASN A 15 -11.21 -16.28 -18.21
CA ASN A 15 -12.07 -15.19 -17.77
C ASN A 15 -11.81 -13.88 -18.53
N ARG A 16 -10.55 -13.58 -18.88
CA ARG A 16 -10.19 -12.42 -19.69
C ARG A 16 -10.77 -12.45 -21.10
N LEU A 17 -10.93 -13.64 -21.66
CA LEU A 17 -11.53 -13.85 -23.00
C LEU A 17 -13.06 -13.79 -22.96
N ILE A 18 -13.67 -14.32 -21.89
CA ILE A 18 -15.13 -14.41 -21.74
C ILE A 18 -15.72 -13.08 -21.27
N TYR A 19 -15.08 -12.42 -20.30
CA TYR A 19 -15.61 -11.17 -19.71
C TYR A 19 -14.90 -9.93 -20.29
N ARG A 20 -15.14 -9.65 -21.57
CA ARG A 20 -14.81 -8.33 -22.11
C ARG A 20 -15.77 -7.30 -21.51
N ALA A 21 -15.24 -6.30 -20.81
CA ALA A 21 -16.06 -5.16 -20.39
C ALA A 21 -16.66 -4.49 -21.62
N LYS A 22 -17.99 -4.44 -21.70
CA LYS A 22 -18.69 -3.64 -22.70
C LYS A 22 -18.83 -2.23 -22.13
N ILE A 23 -18.70 -1.21 -22.98
CA ILE A 23 -18.91 0.20 -22.61
C ILE A 23 -20.35 0.44 -22.13
N ASP A 24 -21.30 -0.40 -22.53
CA ASP A 24 -22.71 -0.42 -22.09
C ASP A 24 -22.96 -0.83 -20.63
N ASP A 25 -21.92 -1.19 -19.88
CA ASP A 25 -22.06 -1.53 -18.45
C ASP A 25 -22.20 -0.28 -17.55
N SER A 26 -22.39 0.92 -18.11
CA SER A 26 -22.53 2.18 -17.35
C SER A 26 -23.73 2.23 -16.40
N GLU A 27 -24.78 1.46 -16.68
CA GLU A 27 -25.97 1.35 -15.81
C GLU A 27 -25.78 0.38 -14.62
N ARG A 28 -24.66 -0.32 -14.58
CA ARG A 28 -24.39 -1.29 -13.54
C ARG A 28 -24.01 -0.61 -12.24
N ILE A 29 -24.79 -0.81 -11.18
CA ILE A 29 -24.57 -0.24 -9.84
C ILE A 29 -23.74 -1.15 -8.90
N TYR A 30 -23.31 -2.32 -9.37
CA TYR A 30 -22.47 -3.26 -8.63
C TYR A 30 -21.19 -3.60 -9.40
N PRO A 31 -20.12 -3.98 -8.72
CA PRO A 31 -18.84 -4.26 -9.36
C PRO A 31 -18.94 -5.46 -10.32
N LEU A 32 -18.21 -5.40 -11.43
CA LEU A 32 -18.06 -6.51 -12.38
C LEU A 32 -17.54 -7.78 -11.73
N ASN A 33 -16.81 -7.63 -10.63
CA ASN A 33 -16.14 -8.72 -9.94
C ASN A 33 -15.81 -8.32 -8.51
N ASN A 34 -16.02 -9.22 -7.55
CA ASN A 34 -15.75 -9.00 -6.13
C ASN A 34 -14.30 -9.29 -5.71
N ALA A 35 -13.42 -9.70 -6.64
CA ALA A 35 -12.02 -10.04 -6.37
C ALA A 35 -11.05 -8.93 -6.84
N PHE A 36 -11.43 -7.66 -6.71
CA PHE A 36 -10.60 -6.48 -6.99
C PHE A 36 -9.95 -6.46 -8.40
N GLY A 37 -10.50 -7.20 -9.35
CA GLY A 37 -9.95 -7.32 -10.70
C GLY A 37 -8.89 -8.41 -10.87
N TYR A 38 -8.44 -9.07 -9.81
CA TYR A 38 -7.44 -10.16 -9.90
C TYR A 38 -7.84 -11.30 -10.83
N ASN A 39 -9.12 -11.53 -11.04
CA ASN A 39 -9.63 -12.56 -11.97
C ASN A 39 -9.36 -12.20 -13.43
N ARG A 40 -9.08 -10.93 -13.74
CA ARG A 40 -8.86 -10.43 -15.09
C ARG A 40 -7.42 -9.97 -15.34
N GLY A 41 -6.56 -10.14 -14.36
CA GLY A 41 -5.15 -9.76 -14.46
C GLY A 41 -4.65 -9.04 -13.20
N THR A 42 -3.72 -8.13 -13.38
CA THR A 42 -3.24 -7.25 -12.31
C THR A 42 -4.20 -6.07 -12.14
N PRO A 43 -4.70 -5.79 -10.92
CA PRO A 43 -5.46 -4.58 -10.66
C PRO A 43 -4.67 -3.34 -11.08
N ILE A 44 -5.39 -2.33 -11.59
CA ILE A 44 -4.75 -1.14 -12.16
C ILE A 44 -3.94 -0.35 -11.13
N ASP A 45 -4.41 -0.29 -9.89
CA ASP A 45 -3.69 0.33 -8.78
C ASP A 45 -2.35 -0.38 -8.52
N ARG A 46 -2.33 -1.70 -8.50
CA ARG A 46 -1.11 -2.51 -8.30
C ARG A 46 -0.11 -2.35 -9.44
N TYR A 47 -0.59 -2.13 -10.66
CA TYR A 47 0.29 -1.80 -11.79
C TYR A 47 1.00 -0.47 -11.55
N TYR A 48 0.26 0.59 -11.20
CA TYR A 48 0.85 1.91 -10.98
C TYR A 48 1.71 1.99 -9.72
N ILE A 49 1.32 1.31 -8.63
CA ILE A 49 2.14 1.19 -7.41
C ILE A 49 3.50 0.59 -7.76
N LYS A 50 3.52 -0.53 -8.47
CA LYS A 50 4.79 -1.17 -8.86
C LYS A 50 5.63 -0.29 -9.75
N LYS A 51 5.03 0.39 -10.73
CA LYS A 51 5.73 1.33 -11.61
C LYS A 51 6.34 2.50 -10.83
N ALA A 52 5.60 3.05 -9.85
CA ALA A 52 6.12 4.12 -9.00
C ALA A 52 7.29 3.62 -8.13
N LEU A 53 7.14 2.48 -7.45
CA LEU A 53 8.19 1.90 -6.61
C LEU A 53 9.44 1.54 -7.41
N ASP A 54 9.30 1.05 -8.63
CA ASP A 54 10.41 0.81 -9.55
C ASP A 54 11.16 2.10 -9.89
N SER A 55 10.43 3.18 -10.19
CA SER A 55 11.01 4.50 -10.48
C SER A 55 11.72 5.15 -9.30
N TYR A 56 11.35 4.79 -8.07
CA TYR A 56 11.92 5.31 -6.83
C TYR A 56 12.73 4.26 -6.05
N SER A 57 13.14 3.18 -6.70
CA SER A 57 13.85 2.06 -6.07
C SER A 57 15.18 2.47 -5.42
N GLU A 58 15.86 3.47 -5.94
CA GLU A 58 17.10 4.01 -5.37
C GLU A 58 16.94 4.57 -3.95
N TYR A 59 15.71 4.91 -3.56
CA TYR A 59 15.36 5.40 -2.21
C TYR A 59 14.93 4.28 -1.27
N ILE A 60 14.76 3.04 -1.75
CA ILE A 60 14.38 1.88 -0.92
C ILE A 60 15.66 1.19 -0.45
N LYS A 61 16.19 1.62 0.69
CA LYS A 61 17.49 1.19 1.21
C LYS A 61 17.57 1.24 2.72
N GLY A 62 18.60 0.61 3.26
CA GLY A 62 18.85 0.56 4.70
C GLY A 62 17.71 -0.16 5.43
N LYS A 63 17.37 0.28 6.63
CA LYS A 63 16.23 -0.24 7.39
C LYS A 63 14.93 0.26 6.78
N THR A 64 14.22 -0.61 6.08
CA THR A 64 12.99 -0.26 5.37
C THR A 64 11.79 -0.88 6.07
N LEU A 65 10.83 -0.03 6.48
CA LEU A 65 9.54 -0.43 7.03
C LEU A 65 8.50 -0.49 5.91
N GLU A 66 7.70 -1.57 5.84
CA GLU A 66 6.57 -1.69 4.92
C GLU A 66 5.30 -2.07 5.69
N VAL A 67 4.13 -1.58 5.29
CA VAL A 67 2.87 -1.88 5.99
C VAL A 67 2.28 -3.20 5.52
N GLY A 68 2.01 -4.10 6.47
CA GLY A 68 1.27 -5.35 6.26
C GLY A 68 2.08 -6.52 5.75
N ASP A 69 2.99 -6.31 4.81
CA ASP A 69 3.96 -7.32 4.36
C ASP A 69 5.24 -6.63 3.84
N ASP A 70 6.23 -7.38 3.37
CA ASP A 70 7.52 -6.85 2.88
C ASP A 70 7.78 -7.16 1.39
N LYS A 71 6.70 -7.37 0.63
CA LYS A 71 6.81 -7.79 -0.77
C LYS A 71 7.43 -6.71 -1.66
N TYR A 72 7.09 -5.47 -1.43
CA TYR A 72 7.64 -4.37 -2.22
C TYR A 72 9.08 -4.08 -1.84
N THR A 73 9.41 -4.12 -0.55
CA THR A 73 10.79 -4.03 -0.07
C THR A 73 11.67 -5.11 -0.70
N LYS A 74 11.21 -6.36 -0.72
CA LYS A 74 11.94 -7.50 -1.35
C LYS A 74 12.02 -7.42 -2.87
N GLN A 75 11.07 -6.76 -3.52
CA GLN A 75 11.02 -6.66 -4.98
C GLN A 75 11.82 -5.48 -5.52
N PHE A 76 11.86 -4.36 -4.81
CA PHE A 76 12.38 -3.09 -5.29
C PHE A 76 13.51 -2.50 -4.44
N GLY A 77 13.74 -3.03 -3.24
CA GLY A 77 14.84 -2.59 -2.37
C GLY A 77 16.22 -2.91 -2.95
N LEU A 78 17.19 -2.07 -2.62
CA LEU A 78 18.59 -2.32 -2.95
C LEU A 78 19.14 -3.52 -2.17
N ASP A 79 20.29 -4.05 -2.57
CA ASP A 79 20.88 -5.29 -2.03
C ASP A 79 21.19 -5.21 -0.52
N ASP A 80 21.41 -4.02 0.01
CA ASP A 80 21.69 -3.75 1.44
C ASP A 80 20.42 -3.47 2.27
N THR A 81 19.23 -3.65 1.70
CA THR A 81 17.97 -3.33 2.37
C THR A 81 17.61 -4.36 3.43
N GLU A 82 17.44 -3.91 4.67
CA GLU A 82 16.91 -4.70 5.78
C GLU A 82 15.40 -4.47 5.92
N SER A 83 14.60 -5.52 5.71
CA SER A 83 13.13 -5.43 5.66
C SER A 83 12.50 -5.59 7.03
N PHE A 84 11.57 -4.67 7.36
CA PHE A 84 10.69 -4.71 8.53
C PHE A 84 9.22 -4.58 8.11
N ILE A 85 8.34 -5.26 8.83
CA ILE A 85 6.90 -5.25 8.55
C ILE A 85 6.17 -4.53 9.68
N LEU A 86 5.45 -3.46 9.36
CA LEU A 86 4.54 -2.82 10.31
C LEU A 86 3.21 -3.57 10.32
N SER A 87 2.82 -4.04 11.50
CA SER A 87 1.54 -4.70 11.72
C SER A 87 0.79 -4.08 12.91
N TYR A 88 -0.52 -3.88 12.77
CA TYR A 88 -1.38 -3.45 13.87
C TYR A 88 -1.62 -4.58 14.89
N ILE A 89 -1.52 -5.82 14.47
CA ILE A 89 -1.74 -7.02 15.30
C ILE A 89 -0.45 -7.84 15.42
N GLN A 90 -0.34 -8.60 16.49
CA GLN A 90 0.77 -9.55 16.70
C GLN A 90 0.88 -10.52 15.52
N SER A 91 2.10 -10.76 15.05
CA SER A 91 2.41 -11.64 13.94
C SER A 91 3.66 -12.45 14.25
N ASP A 92 3.71 -13.68 13.77
CA ASP A 92 4.87 -14.57 13.86
C ASP A 92 5.90 -14.34 12.73
N LEU A 93 5.63 -13.39 11.84
CA LEU A 93 6.58 -13.04 10.78
C LEU A 93 7.83 -12.40 11.38
N LYS A 94 8.99 -12.84 10.92
CA LYS A 94 10.28 -12.28 11.33
C LYS A 94 10.33 -10.78 10.98
N ASN A 95 10.98 -10.00 11.84
CA ASN A 95 11.13 -8.54 11.69
C ASN A 95 9.78 -7.77 11.69
N THR A 96 8.76 -8.31 12.37
CA THR A 96 7.50 -7.58 12.56
C THR A 96 7.64 -6.55 13.67
N VAL A 97 7.27 -5.33 13.35
CA VAL A 97 7.08 -4.22 14.28
C VAL A 97 5.59 -4.07 14.54
N VAL A 98 5.16 -4.32 15.77
CA VAL A 98 3.75 -4.20 16.16
C VAL A 98 3.50 -2.79 16.70
N GLY A 99 2.53 -2.09 16.10
CA GLY A 99 2.18 -0.74 16.54
C GLY A 99 1.07 -0.10 15.73
N ASP A 100 0.64 1.05 16.19
CA ASP A 100 -0.42 1.86 15.61
C ASP A 100 0.15 3.19 15.09
N LEU A 101 0.00 3.45 13.80
CA LEU A 101 0.44 4.71 13.19
C LEU A 101 -0.28 5.94 13.78
N THR A 102 -1.46 5.78 14.39
CA THR A 102 -2.13 6.90 15.07
C THR A 102 -1.58 7.16 16.47
N ASN A 103 -0.75 6.26 16.99
CA ASN A 103 -0.18 6.34 18.33
C ASN A 103 1.35 6.12 18.32
N TYR A 104 2.10 7.20 18.15
CA TYR A 104 3.55 7.16 18.10
C TYR A 104 4.20 6.46 19.31
N SER A 105 3.57 6.48 20.50
CA SER A 105 4.14 5.87 21.70
C SER A 105 4.37 4.35 21.53
N THR A 106 3.61 3.68 20.67
CA THR A 106 3.75 2.26 20.36
C THR A 106 4.95 1.95 19.47
N LEU A 107 5.47 2.96 18.77
CA LEU A 107 6.51 2.85 17.76
C LEU A 107 7.78 3.67 18.07
N LYS A 108 7.81 4.40 19.18
CA LYS A 108 8.84 5.39 19.54
C LYS A 108 10.28 4.86 19.61
N ASN A 109 10.45 3.54 19.77
CA ASN A 109 11.75 2.90 19.89
C ASN A 109 12.34 2.47 18.54
N TYR A 110 11.64 2.75 17.44
CA TYR A 110 12.05 2.35 16.10
C TYR A 110 12.44 3.56 15.26
N LYS A 111 13.40 3.34 14.37
CA LYS A 111 13.83 4.31 13.37
C LYS A 111 14.19 3.58 12.08
N PHE A 112 13.84 4.18 10.95
CA PHE A 112 14.00 3.59 9.62
C PHE A 112 14.59 4.60 8.64
N ASP A 113 15.25 4.08 7.61
CA ASP A 113 15.81 4.90 6.53
C ASP A 113 14.78 5.08 5.42
N THR A 114 13.90 4.10 5.25
CA THR A 114 12.79 4.17 4.28
C THR A 114 11.50 3.64 4.90
N PHE A 115 10.37 4.28 4.59
CA PHE A 115 9.04 3.80 4.96
C PHE A 115 8.14 3.70 3.74
N ILE A 116 7.74 2.48 3.36
CA ILE A 116 6.80 2.18 2.27
C ILE A 116 5.39 2.04 2.84
N CYS A 117 4.50 2.98 2.48
CA CYS A 117 3.12 3.05 2.96
C CYS A 117 2.14 3.10 1.80
N THR A 118 1.83 1.94 1.20
CA THR A 118 0.96 1.86 0.03
C THR A 118 -0.49 1.59 0.40
N GLN A 119 -1.42 2.42 -0.10
CA GLN A 119 -2.87 2.25 0.07
C GLN A 119 -3.31 2.02 1.52
N THR A 120 -2.67 2.69 2.48
CA THR A 120 -2.91 2.51 3.92
C THR A 120 -3.62 3.70 4.54
N LEU A 121 -3.20 4.93 4.23
CA LEU A 121 -3.73 6.14 4.88
C LEU A 121 -5.24 6.35 4.66
N ASN A 122 -5.80 5.82 3.59
CA ASN A 122 -7.24 5.87 3.33
C ASN A 122 -8.07 5.02 4.31
N PHE A 123 -7.45 4.07 4.99
CA PHE A 123 -8.08 3.21 6.01
C PHE A 123 -7.88 3.72 7.44
N ILE A 124 -7.15 4.79 7.63
CA ILE A 124 -6.88 5.38 8.95
C ILE A 124 -7.69 6.67 9.09
N TYR A 125 -8.65 6.69 10.06
CA TYR A 125 -9.49 7.87 10.25
C TYR A 125 -8.66 9.12 10.60
N ASP A 126 -7.76 9.01 11.58
CA ASP A 126 -6.80 10.06 11.91
C ASP A 126 -5.50 9.89 11.08
N PHE A 127 -5.63 10.11 9.78
CA PHE A 127 -4.49 10.00 8.86
C PHE A 127 -3.41 11.05 9.13
N LYS A 128 -3.74 12.19 9.75
CA LYS A 128 -2.76 13.22 10.12
C LYS A 128 -1.85 12.73 11.23
N ALA A 129 -2.40 12.10 12.27
CA ALA A 129 -1.58 11.46 13.30
C ALA A 129 -0.69 10.36 12.70
N ALA A 130 -1.20 9.61 11.71
CA ALA A 130 -0.41 8.60 11.01
C ALA A 130 0.74 9.20 10.19
N ILE A 131 0.54 10.34 9.52
CA ILE A 131 1.59 11.08 8.80
C ILE A 131 2.65 11.59 9.79
N ASN A 132 2.23 12.21 10.91
CA ASN A 132 3.13 12.68 11.96
C ASN A 132 3.98 11.54 12.54
N THR A 133 3.37 10.40 12.82
CA THR A 133 4.09 9.20 13.26
C THR A 133 5.07 8.71 12.20
N SER A 134 4.66 8.68 10.94
CA SER A 134 5.52 8.29 9.82
C SER A 134 6.76 9.18 9.71
N TYR A 135 6.58 10.50 9.87
CA TYR A 135 7.69 11.45 9.92
C TYR A 135 8.66 11.16 11.07
N LYS A 136 8.11 10.92 12.26
CA LYS A 136 8.90 10.62 13.46
C LYS A 136 9.62 9.28 13.41
N LEU A 137 9.14 8.32 12.62
CA LEU A 137 9.78 7.01 12.43
C LEU A 137 10.99 7.06 11.50
N LEU A 138 11.14 8.10 10.69
CA LEU A 138 12.27 8.20 9.79
C LEU A 138 13.50 8.77 10.48
N ASN A 139 14.64 8.30 10.06
CA ASN A 139 15.94 8.92 10.31
C ASN A 139 16.02 10.25 9.55
N GLU A 140 16.92 11.13 9.96
CA GLU A 140 17.25 12.35 9.19
C GLU A 140 17.70 11.97 7.78
N GLY A 141 17.13 12.61 6.76
CA GLY A 141 17.36 12.24 5.35
C GLY A 141 16.69 10.94 4.90
N GLY A 142 15.83 10.33 5.71
CA GLY A 142 15.06 9.14 5.35
C GLY A 142 13.89 9.45 4.41
N TYR A 143 13.36 8.42 3.74
CA TYR A 143 12.36 8.54 2.69
C TYR A 143 11.02 7.92 3.08
N PHE A 144 9.94 8.67 2.82
CA PHE A 144 8.58 8.14 2.86
C PHE A 144 8.07 7.94 1.44
N ILE A 145 7.76 6.70 1.07
CA ILE A 145 7.21 6.34 -0.23
C ILE A 145 5.78 5.88 -0.03
N GLY A 146 4.81 6.74 -0.34
CA GLY A 146 3.40 6.49 -0.09
C GLY A 146 2.56 6.45 -1.35
N THR A 147 1.49 5.65 -1.34
CA THR A 147 0.41 5.76 -2.31
C THR A 147 -0.93 5.78 -1.59
N VAL A 148 -1.86 6.56 -2.11
CA VAL A 148 -3.19 6.74 -1.51
C VAL A 148 -4.29 6.53 -2.52
N ALA A 149 -5.48 6.15 -2.03
CA ALA A 149 -6.67 6.03 -2.86
C ALA A 149 -7.18 7.41 -3.27
N SER A 150 -7.41 7.60 -4.58
CA SER A 150 -8.03 8.80 -5.14
C SER A 150 -9.35 8.43 -5.81
N VAL A 151 -9.33 8.01 -7.06
CA VAL A 151 -10.53 7.61 -7.81
C VAL A 151 -10.70 6.10 -7.70
N SER A 152 -11.30 5.63 -6.62
CA SER A 152 -11.58 4.21 -6.43
C SER A 152 -12.90 4.00 -5.70
N ASN A 153 -13.57 2.87 -5.97
CA ASN A 153 -14.76 2.47 -5.24
C ASN A 153 -14.41 2.11 -3.80
N ILE A 154 -15.39 2.24 -2.91
CA ILE A 154 -15.28 1.75 -1.53
C ILE A 154 -15.15 0.23 -1.55
N SER A 155 -14.09 -0.26 -0.92
CA SER A 155 -13.89 -1.70 -0.73
C SER A 155 -14.77 -2.20 0.42
N LYS A 156 -15.82 -2.97 0.12
CA LYS A 156 -16.65 -3.59 1.16
C LYS A 156 -15.82 -4.50 2.09
N TYR A 157 -14.84 -5.19 1.53
CA TYR A 157 -13.97 -6.11 2.25
C TYR A 157 -13.07 -5.36 3.25
N ASP A 158 -12.42 -4.28 2.81
CA ASP A 158 -11.52 -3.51 3.68
C ASP A 158 -12.31 -2.65 4.65
N ASN A 159 -13.41 -2.05 4.20
CA ASN A 159 -14.27 -1.21 5.04
C ASN A 159 -14.83 -1.98 6.25
N SER A 160 -15.18 -3.26 6.09
CA SER A 160 -15.67 -4.10 7.20
C SER A 160 -14.58 -4.48 8.21
N ARG A 161 -13.30 -4.33 7.88
CA ARG A 161 -12.14 -4.70 8.72
C ARG A 161 -11.45 -3.52 9.35
N TRP A 162 -11.19 -2.49 8.53
CA TRP A 162 -10.30 -1.37 8.87
C TRP A 162 -11.04 -0.05 8.84
N GLY A 163 -12.20 0.02 8.19
CA GLY A 163 -12.81 1.23 7.69
C GLY A 163 -12.23 1.63 6.31
N ASP A 164 -12.95 2.48 5.58
CA ASP A 164 -12.48 3.04 4.30
C ASP A 164 -12.98 4.49 4.25
N TYR A 165 -12.15 5.39 4.82
CA TYR A 165 -12.60 6.74 5.21
C TYR A 165 -12.28 7.80 4.16
N TRP A 166 -11.15 7.68 3.44
CA TRP A 166 -10.61 8.79 2.68
C TRP A 166 -10.38 8.48 1.21
N ARG A 167 -10.60 9.51 0.40
CA ARG A 167 -10.13 9.63 -0.99
C ARG A 167 -9.33 10.92 -1.08
N PHE A 168 -8.05 10.80 -1.41
CA PHE A 168 -7.15 11.93 -1.42
C PHE A 168 -7.01 12.51 -2.83
N THR A 169 -6.97 13.83 -2.92
CA THR A 169 -6.45 14.50 -4.10
C THR A 169 -4.93 14.66 -3.94
N HIS A 170 -4.21 14.86 -5.07
CA HIS A 170 -2.79 15.19 -5.03
C HIS A 170 -2.51 16.34 -4.05
N SER A 171 -3.21 17.47 -4.20
CA SER A 171 -3.00 18.66 -3.35
C SER A 171 -3.28 18.40 -1.88
N SER A 172 -4.23 17.52 -1.52
CA SER A 172 -4.55 17.25 -0.11
C SER A 172 -3.46 16.44 0.57
N ILE A 173 -2.92 15.43 -0.11
CA ILE A 173 -1.86 14.60 0.48
C ILE A 173 -0.51 15.33 0.50
N GLU A 174 -0.16 16.04 -0.57
CA GLU A 174 1.03 16.88 -0.65
C GLU A 174 1.04 17.91 0.48
N ARG A 175 -0.06 18.64 0.68
CA ARG A 175 -0.21 19.62 1.75
C ARG A 175 -0.06 18.96 3.13
N SER A 176 -0.71 17.82 3.34
CA SER A 176 -0.65 17.12 4.63
C SER A 176 0.75 16.62 4.97
N LEU A 177 1.51 16.16 3.99
CA LEU A 177 2.91 15.75 4.17
C LEU A 177 3.80 16.97 4.45
N SER A 178 3.64 18.05 3.67
CA SER A 178 4.43 19.27 3.85
C SER A 178 4.18 19.94 5.19
N ASP A 179 2.94 19.95 5.67
CA ASP A 179 2.58 20.52 7.00
C ASP A 179 3.28 19.78 8.15
N GLU A 180 3.65 18.49 7.98
CA GLU A 180 4.40 17.70 8.96
C GLU A 180 5.93 17.79 8.77
N GLY A 181 6.42 18.50 7.75
CA GLY A 181 7.85 18.73 7.53
C GLY A 181 8.50 17.86 6.45
N PHE A 182 7.74 17.08 5.71
CA PHE A 182 8.27 16.37 4.55
C PHE A 182 8.60 17.32 3.39
N THR A 183 9.73 17.10 2.75
CA THR A 183 10.05 17.70 1.45
C THR A 183 9.59 16.75 0.35
N ILE A 184 8.73 17.23 -0.53
CA ILE A 184 8.21 16.43 -1.65
C ILE A 184 9.22 16.45 -2.81
N ILE A 185 9.52 15.29 -3.38
CA ILE A 185 10.46 15.09 -4.48
C ILE A 185 9.78 14.47 -5.70
#